data_4f5f0816a58bd5d44abaf31838c569a8
#
_entry.id   4f5f0816a58bd5d44abaf31838c569a8
#
_cell.length_a   1.000
_cell.length_b   1.000
_cell.length_c   1.000
_cell.angle_alpha   90.00
_cell.angle_beta   90.00
_cell.angle_gamma   90.00
#
_symmetry.space_group_name_H-M   'P 1'
#
loop_
_entity.id
_entity.type
_entity.pdbx_description
1 polymer ?
#
loop_
_entity_poly.entity_id
_entity_poly.type
_entity_poly.pdbx_seq_one_letter_code
_entity_poly.pdbx_strand_id
1 'polypeptide(L)'
;MPTIDEVRKNIILKDGIYYFDYTASGLAYAPIEDEISKFLKTYANTHSDSSSSAVLTQKRYENARSELKELLGLDDSFYLIATGQGATAAIKKFQEIMGIYLPPATRELIGTQNLRNLKVPLAIISPYEHHSVEVSLREGLCDIERIGLDENGKIDILNLKQILKLNSKRKIIACFSAASNVTGIKSDYKEIYRLVKEHGGIFALDAATLSAYENVDCRYFDALFLSPHKLLGGVGSCGLLAIKKELCKDVPTFAAGGTVKYVSRTSHLFVNEFEHLEEGGTPPIIQLIRANLAYKLRNEIGFEVIEKAEYELGSLFCEELKNIDEVINYCPKNVERLPIFAFNIKDVSPYDFAASLSNDFGVQTRAGCDCAGPYGHDLLHLKDNAVFDVKPGWVRVSIHYTHTKEDIKYLVNAIKSCIKKHKETWGEEKAMYSMFGDKF
;
A
#
# COMPACT_ATOMS: atom_id res chain seq x y z
N MET A 1 -22.05 16.43 -4.19
CA MET A 1 -21.35 15.15 -4.29
C MET A 1 -21.34 14.74 -5.76
N PRO A 2 -20.19 14.50 -6.37
CA PRO A 2 -20.11 14.04 -7.74
C PRO A 2 -20.68 12.61 -7.86
N THR A 3 -21.42 12.33 -8.89
CA THR A 3 -21.86 10.97 -9.21
C THR A 3 -20.68 10.15 -9.76
N ILE A 4 -20.73 8.81 -9.63
CA ILE A 4 -19.66 7.95 -10.20
C ILE A 4 -19.52 8.18 -11.71
N ASP A 5 -20.62 8.43 -12.42
CA ASP A 5 -20.60 8.69 -13.86
C ASP A 5 -19.90 10.02 -14.22
N GLU A 6 -20.09 11.07 -13.41
CA GLU A 6 -19.36 12.33 -13.57
C GLU A 6 -17.88 12.14 -13.27
N VAL A 7 -17.54 11.37 -12.22
CA VAL A 7 -16.15 11.05 -11.88
C VAL A 7 -15.50 10.28 -13.02
N ARG A 8 -16.14 9.25 -13.55
CA ARG A 8 -15.61 8.42 -14.64
C ARG A 8 -15.25 9.23 -15.88
N LYS A 9 -16.08 10.18 -16.28
CA LYS A 9 -15.87 11.04 -17.46
C LYS A 9 -14.62 11.94 -17.35
N ASN A 10 -14.14 12.18 -16.15
CA ASN A 10 -13.00 13.05 -15.86
C ASN A 10 -11.70 12.26 -15.57
N ILE A 11 -11.72 10.94 -15.68
CA ILE A 11 -10.49 10.13 -15.57
C ILE A 11 -9.65 10.33 -16.82
N ILE A 12 -8.37 10.62 -16.63
CA ILE A 12 -7.41 10.75 -17.73
C ILE A 12 -6.87 9.36 -18.07
N LEU A 13 -7.42 8.77 -19.12
CA LEU A 13 -7.03 7.47 -19.64
C LEU A 13 -7.17 7.47 -21.16
N LYS A 14 -6.24 6.83 -21.86
CA LYS A 14 -6.29 6.70 -23.32
C LYS A 14 -7.41 5.76 -23.74
N ASP A 15 -8.12 6.10 -24.80
CA ASP A 15 -9.15 5.23 -25.41
C ASP A 15 -8.59 3.86 -25.76
N GLY A 16 -9.38 2.83 -25.55
CA GLY A 16 -9.02 1.43 -25.78
C GLY A 16 -8.18 0.80 -24.68
N ILE A 17 -7.91 1.52 -23.58
CA ILE A 17 -7.29 0.95 -22.39
C ILE A 17 -8.36 0.71 -21.33
N TYR A 18 -8.36 -0.49 -20.76
CA TYR A 18 -9.19 -0.92 -19.64
C TYR A 18 -8.29 -1.19 -18.43
N TYR A 19 -8.31 -0.29 -17.44
CA TYR A 19 -7.35 -0.30 -16.35
C TYR A 19 -7.89 -1.03 -15.12
N PHE A 20 -7.29 -2.18 -14.80
CA PHE A 20 -7.66 -3.04 -13.67
C PHE A 20 -6.51 -3.25 -12.67
N ASP A 21 -5.58 -2.29 -12.55
CA ASP A 21 -4.45 -2.35 -11.59
C ASP A 21 -4.50 -1.23 -10.54
N TYR A 22 -5.70 -0.81 -10.10
CA TYR A 22 -5.89 0.26 -9.11
C TYR A 22 -5.21 -0.01 -7.76
N THR A 23 -5.04 -1.28 -7.37
CA THR A 23 -4.29 -1.63 -6.14
C THR A 23 -2.82 -1.22 -6.21
N ALA A 24 -2.26 -1.08 -7.40
CA ALA A 24 -0.88 -0.59 -7.59
C ALA A 24 -0.82 0.93 -7.62
N SER A 25 -1.71 1.58 -8.36
CA SER A 25 -1.80 3.03 -8.48
C SER A 25 -3.19 3.45 -8.94
N GLY A 26 -3.69 4.57 -8.42
CA GLY A 26 -4.82 5.27 -9.01
C GLY A 26 -4.46 5.89 -10.36
N LEU A 27 -5.48 6.35 -11.09
CA LEU A 27 -5.34 7.11 -12.34
C LEU A 27 -5.37 8.62 -12.06
N ALA A 28 -4.90 9.41 -13.02
CA ALA A 28 -5.02 10.86 -12.98
C ALA A 28 -6.48 11.30 -13.20
N TYR A 29 -6.85 12.42 -12.59
CA TYR A 29 -8.20 12.97 -12.60
C TYR A 29 -8.16 14.44 -13.03
N ALA A 30 -8.81 14.78 -14.13
CA ALA A 30 -8.69 16.07 -14.78
C ALA A 30 -8.95 17.28 -13.84
N PRO A 31 -9.99 17.31 -12.99
CA PRO A 31 -10.19 18.44 -12.09
C PRO A 31 -9.06 18.65 -11.08
N ILE A 32 -8.40 17.58 -10.63
CA ILE A 32 -7.23 17.70 -9.74
C ILE A 32 -6.02 18.25 -10.51
N GLU A 33 -5.78 17.79 -11.74
CA GLU A 33 -4.70 18.32 -12.58
C GLU A 33 -4.90 19.80 -12.90
N ASP A 34 -6.14 20.22 -13.16
CA ASP A 34 -6.50 21.62 -13.39
C ASP A 34 -6.25 22.48 -12.14
N GLU A 35 -6.59 21.98 -10.94
CA GLU A 35 -6.35 22.69 -9.69
C GLU A 35 -4.85 22.83 -9.39
N ILE A 36 -4.07 21.79 -9.61
CA ILE A 36 -2.60 21.83 -9.50
C ILE A 36 -2.03 22.85 -10.53
N SER A 37 -2.52 22.83 -11.77
CA SER A 37 -2.08 23.77 -12.83
C SER A 37 -2.38 25.21 -12.47
N LYS A 38 -3.52 25.50 -11.84
CA LYS A 38 -3.84 26.84 -11.31
C LYS A 38 -2.89 27.24 -10.18
N PHE A 39 -2.60 26.32 -9.26
CA PHE A 39 -1.68 26.57 -8.15
C PHE A 39 -0.27 26.90 -8.64
N LEU A 40 0.24 26.23 -9.69
CA LEU A 40 1.57 26.44 -10.25
C LEU A 40 1.80 27.89 -10.72
N LYS A 41 0.75 28.64 -11.07
CA LYS A 41 0.88 30.06 -11.49
C LYS A 41 1.34 31.00 -10.36
N THR A 42 1.16 30.60 -9.09
CA THR A 42 1.57 31.35 -7.91
C THR A 42 2.56 30.61 -7.03
N TYR A 43 3.10 29.48 -7.52
CA TYR A 43 4.01 28.64 -6.77
C TYR A 43 5.32 29.37 -6.44
N ALA A 44 5.75 29.23 -5.19
CA ALA A 44 7.08 29.57 -4.73
C ALA A 44 7.48 28.56 -3.63
N ASN A 45 8.76 28.54 -3.26
CA ASN A 45 9.21 27.70 -2.14
C ASN A 45 8.61 28.23 -0.82
N THR A 46 8.43 27.32 0.13
CA THR A 46 8.10 27.62 1.53
C THR A 46 9.32 28.25 2.25
N HIS A 47 9.24 28.52 3.55
CA HIS A 47 10.32 29.09 4.38
C HIS A 47 10.71 30.55 4.05
N SER A 48 9.78 31.36 3.54
CA SER A 48 9.99 32.78 3.33
C SER A 48 8.75 33.58 3.73
N ASP A 49 8.90 34.45 4.72
CA ASP A 49 7.83 35.32 5.23
C ASP A 49 7.74 36.64 4.48
N SER A 50 8.70 36.92 3.59
CA SER A 50 8.83 38.20 2.89
C SER A 50 8.31 38.19 1.45
N SER A 51 8.05 37.03 0.87
CA SER A 51 7.50 36.86 -0.48
C SER A 51 6.03 36.44 -0.42
N SER A 52 5.14 37.22 -1.06
CA SER A 52 3.71 36.94 -1.07
C SER A 52 3.37 35.56 -1.64
N SER A 53 4.07 35.10 -2.69
CA SER A 53 3.90 33.75 -3.25
C SER A 53 4.38 32.67 -2.31
N ALA A 54 5.49 32.88 -1.59
CA ALA A 54 5.99 31.90 -0.62
C ALA A 54 5.03 31.77 0.57
N VAL A 55 4.56 32.88 1.13
CA VAL A 55 3.53 32.89 2.19
C VAL A 55 2.25 32.18 1.75
N LEU A 56 1.79 32.41 0.52
CA LEU A 56 0.63 31.74 -0.04
C LEU A 56 0.85 30.23 -0.17
N THR A 57 2.03 29.83 -0.65
CA THR A 57 2.40 28.41 -0.80
C THR A 57 2.46 27.71 0.55
N GLN A 58 3.13 28.32 1.55
CA GLN A 58 3.19 27.80 2.92
C GLN A 58 1.77 27.60 3.50
N LYS A 59 0.93 28.64 3.37
CA LYS A 59 -0.46 28.55 3.86
C LYS A 59 -1.24 27.43 3.19
N ARG A 60 -1.11 27.23 1.88
CA ARG A 60 -1.77 26.14 1.16
C ARG A 60 -1.27 24.78 1.59
N TYR A 61 0.04 24.64 1.83
CA TYR A 61 0.65 23.42 2.30
C TYR A 61 0.12 23.02 3.69
N GLU A 62 0.11 23.96 4.64
CA GLU A 62 -0.38 23.70 5.99
C GLU A 62 -1.91 23.46 6.04
N ASN A 63 -2.67 24.19 5.23
CA ASN A 63 -4.11 23.96 5.09
C ASN A 63 -4.38 22.55 4.54
N ALA A 64 -3.61 22.10 3.53
CA ALA A 64 -3.73 20.76 2.99
C ALA A 64 -3.43 19.68 4.04
N ARG A 65 -2.43 19.87 4.91
CA ARG A 65 -2.14 18.98 6.04
C ARG A 65 -3.31 18.93 7.04
N SER A 66 -3.82 20.12 7.42
CA SER A 66 -4.93 20.21 8.37
C SER A 66 -6.19 19.54 7.82
N GLU A 67 -6.57 19.84 6.57
CA GLU A 67 -7.71 19.20 5.90
C GLU A 67 -7.51 17.69 5.74
N LEU A 68 -6.29 17.22 5.45
CA LEU A 68 -5.98 15.78 5.41
C LEU A 68 -6.22 15.10 6.75
N LYS A 69 -5.84 15.70 7.88
CA LYS A 69 -6.13 15.14 9.21
C LYS A 69 -7.64 14.96 9.41
N GLU A 70 -8.43 15.95 9.03
CA GLU A 70 -9.89 15.89 9.10
C GLU A 70 -10.47 14.81 8.18
N LEU A 71 -10.04 14.78 6.91
CA LEU A 71 -10.49 13.80 5.90
C LEU A 71 -10.16 12.36 6.29
N LEU A 72 -9.04 12.14 7.00
CA LEU A 72 -8.61 10.85 7.53
C LEU A 72 -9.26 10.50 8.88
N GLY A 73 -9.98 11.42 9.51
CA GLY A 73 -10.59 11.24 10.83
C GLY A 73 -9.56 11.16 11.97
N LEU A 74 -8.42 11.81 11.83
CA LEU A 74 -7.38 11.87 12.87
C LEU A 74 -7.76 12.92 13.93
N ASP A 75 -7.59 12.58 15.19
CA ASP A 75 -7.74 13.50 16.30
C ASP A 75 -6.42 14.24 16.62
N ASP A 76 -6.46 15.15 17.60
CA ASP A 76 -5.32 15.98 17.99
C ASP A 76 -4.14 15.19 18.61
N SER A 77 -4.29 13.90 18.87
CA SER A 77 -3.21 13.07 19.40
C SER A 77 -2.18 12.64 18.33
N PHE A 78 -2.45 12.93 17.05
CA PHE A 78 -1.61 12.53 15.93
C PHE A 78 -0.85 13.69 15.28
N TYR A 79 0.39 13.41 14.86
CA TYR A 79 1.08 14.14 13.81
C TYR A 79 0.80 13.49 12.46
N LEU A 80 0.82 14.30 11.38
CA LEU A 80 0.72 13.83 9.99
C LEU A 80 1.94 14.32 9.22
N ILE A 81 2.88 13.42 8.97
CA ILE A 81 4.17 13.71 8.33
C ILE A 81 4.08 13.35 6.85
N ALA A 82 4.40 14.29 5.99
CA ALA A 82 4.58 14.05 4.56
C ALA A 82 5.98 13.50 4.29
N THR A 83 6.06 12.37 3.59
CA THR A 83 7.33 11.71 3.30
C THR A 83 7.48 11.41 1.80
N GLY A 84 8.58 10.77 1.38
CA GLY A 84 8.87 10.48 -0.04
C GLY A 84 7.87 9.55 -0.74
N GLN A 85 8.29 8.33 -1.11
CA GLN A 85 7.53 7.45 -2.00
C GLN A 85 6.52 6.58 -1.23
N GLY A 86 5.26 7.02 -1.16
CA GLY A 86 4.14 6.25 -0.62
C GLY A 86 4.39 5.71 0.79
N ALA A 87 3.66 4.66 1.17
CA ALA A 87 3.79 4.00 2.48
C ALA A 87 5.19 3.47 2.75
N THR A 88 5.98 3.13 1.74
CA THR A 88 7.38 2.69 1.91
C THR A 88 8.22 3.74 2.63
N ALA A 89 8.08 5.03 2.26
CA ALA A 89 8.77 6.11 2.94
C ALA A 89 8.19 6.37 4.34
N ALA A 90 6.88 6.21 4.52
CA ALA A 90 6.22 6.32 5.82
C ALA A 90 6.70 5.22 6.79
N ILE A 91 6.84 3.97 6.32
CA ILE A 91 7.38 2.84 7.08
C ILE A 91 8.84 3.12 7.50
N LYS A 92 9.67 3.60 6.57
CA LYS A 92 11.05 3.99 6.87
C LYS A 92 11.09 5.07 7.94
N LYS A 93 10.30 6.14 7.79
CA LYS A 93 10.20 7.24 8.76
C LYS A 93 9.75 6.74 10.14
N PHE A 94 8.76 5.87 10.19
CA PHE A 94 8.33 5.21 11.43
C PHE A 94 9.48 4.43 12.09
N GLN A 95 10.22 3.64 11.31
CA GLN A 95 11.37 2.87 11.84
C GLN A 95 12.50 3.79 12.34
N GLU A 96 12.73 4.94 11.70
CA GLU A 96 13.66 5.97 12.16
C GLU A 96 13.21 6.55 13.52
N ILE A 97 11.94 6.94 13.65
CA ILE A 97 11.37 7.47 14.90
C ILE A 97 11.44 6.42 16.02
N MET A 98 11.15 5.15 15.71
CA MET A 98 11.21 4.04 16.67
C MET A 98 12.64 3.60 17.02
N GLY A 99 13.65 4.09 16.29
CA GLY A 99 15.06 3.73 16.48
C GLY A 99 15.40 2.30 16.06
N ILE A 100 14.65 1.73 15.13
CA ILE A 100 14.87 0.36 14.60
C ILE A 100 15.35 0.34 13.16
N TYR A 101 15.45 1.49 12.49
CA TYR A 101 16.08 1.59 11.18
C TYR A 101 17.60 1.52 11.32
N LEU A 102 18.25 0.60 10.61
CA LEU A 102 19.71 0.40 10.67
C LEU A 102 20.27 0.30 9.25
N PRO A 103 20.89 1.38 8.73
CA PRO A 103 21.58 1.32 7.44
C PRO A 103 22.71 0.28 7.42
N PRO A 104 22.95 -0.43 6.29
CA PRO A 104 24.00 -1.45 6.19
C PRO A 104 25.40 -0.93 6.60
N ALA A 105 25.79 0.25 6.15
CA ALA A 105 27.07 0.86 6.53
C ALA A 105 27.19 1.12 8.04
N THR A 106 26.10 1.54 8.71
CA THR A 106 26.07 1.71 10.16
C THR A 106 26.16 0.36 10.87
N ARG A 107 25.51 -0.68 10.33
CA ARG A 107 25.60 -2.06 10.82
C ARG A 107 27.04 -2.56 10.82
N GLU A 108 27.78 -2.32 9.75
CA GLU A 108 29.20 -2.67 9.62
C GLU A 108 30.06 -1.93 10.65
N LEU A 109 29.86 -0.62 10.83
CA LEU A 109 30.59 0.19 11.80
C LEU A 109 30.36 -0.27 13.25
N ILE A 110 29.15 -0.63 13.62
CA ILE A 110 28.83 -1.12 14.98
C ILE A 110 29.42 -2.51 15.20
N GLY A 111 29.42 -3.34 14.18
CA GLY A 111 29.89 -4.73 14.18
C GLY A 111 28.86 -5.71 14.76
N THR A 112 28.84 -6.91 14.21
CA THR A 112 27.83 -7.95 14.53
C THR A 112 27.83 -8.35 16.02
N GLN A 113 29.00 -8.39 16.65
CA GLN A 113 29.10 -8.76 18.08
C GLN A 113 28.41 -7.75 19.00
N ASN A 114 28.56 -6.45 18.73
CA ASN A 114 27.91 -5.40 19.51
C ASN A 114 26.41 -5.39 19.32
N LEU A 115 25.93 -5.63 18.09
CA LEU A 115 24.51 -5.71 17.78
C LEU A 115 23.82 -6.87 18.49
N ARG A 116 24.45 -8.04 18.60
CA ARG A 116 23.93 -9.22 19.30
C ARG A 116 23.70 -8.98 20.80
N ASN A 117 24.40 -8.04 21.39
CA ASN A 117 24.28 -7.70 22.80
C ASN A 117 23.17 -6.67 23.10
N LEU A 118 22.53 -6.12 22.06
CA LEU A 118 21.44 -5.16 22.24
C LEU A 118 20.13 -5.87 22.59
N LYS A 119 19.40 -5.26 23.52
CA LYS A 119 18.01 -5.64 23.80
C LYS A 119 17.09 -4.98 22.76
N VAL A 120 16.88 -5.67 21.66
CA VAL A 120 16.04 -5.17 20.58
C VAL A 120 14.56 -5.49 20.81
N PRO A 121 13.62 -4.67 20.28
CA PRO A 121 12.21 -5.00 20.31
C PRO A 121 11.89 -6.23 19.47
N LEU A 122 10.75 -6.85 19.73
CA LEU A 122 10.14 -7.85 18.87
C LEU A 122 9.20 -7.16 17.89
N ALA A 123 9.45 -7.27 16.61
CA ALA A 123 8.49 -6.93 15.56
C ALA A 123 7.57 -8.12 15.30
N ILE A 124 6.26 -7.90 15.38
CA ILE A 124 5.25 -8.92 15.02
C ILE A 124 4.57 -8.43 13.74
N ILE A 125 4.51 -9.28 12.72
CA ILE A 125 3.95 -8.93 11.41
C ILE A 125 2.84 -9.90 10.99
N SER A 126 1.94 -9.41 10.14
CA SER A 126 0.87 -10.23 9.56
C SER A 126 1.40 -11.10 8.40
N PRO A 127 0.61 -12.11 7.96
CA PRO A 127 0.95 -12.88 6.78
C PRO A 127 0.84 -12.08 5.46
N TYR A 128 0.14 -10.94 5.45
CA TYR A 128 -0.18 -10.18 4.24
C TYR A 128 0.78 -9.03 3.94
N GLU A 129 1.90 -8.94 4.67
CA GLU A 129 2.74 -7.75 4.62
C GLU A 129 3.31 -7.51 3.23
N HIS A 130 3.28 -6.23 2.86
CA HIS A 130 4.06 -5.75 1.73
C HIS A 130 5.57 -5.87 2.05
N HIS A 131 6.40 -6.12 1.04
CA HIS A 131 7.87 -6.20 1.21
C HIS A 131 8.46 -4.98 1.94
N SER A 132 7.83 -3.81 1.82
CA SER A 132 8.28 -2.60 2.53
C SER A 132 8.21 -2.70 4.05
N VAL A 133 7.28 -3.49 4.60
CA VAL A 133 7.21 -3.79 6.03
C VAL A 133 8.10 -4.99 6.35
N GLU A 134 7.88 -6.11 5.69
CA GLU A 134 8.51 -7.37 6.05
C GLU A 134 10.03 -7.34 5.86
N VAL A 135 10.52 -6.96 4.67
CA VAL A 135 11.95 -6.95 4.38
C VAL A 135 12.68 -5.88 5.19
N SER A 136 12.08 -4.69 5.35
CA SER A 136 12.72 -3.62 6.12
C SER A 136 12.85 -3.95 7.61
N LEU A 137 11.89 -4.69 8.18
CA LEU A 137 11.98 -5.16 9.57
C LEU A 137 12.97 -6.32 9.72
N ARG A 138 13.06 -7.25 8.75
CA ARG A 138 14.10 -8.30 8.72
C ARG A 138 15.51 -7.71 8.72
N GLU A 139 15.69 -6.58 8.03
CA GLU A 139 16.96 -5.84 7.99
C GLU A 139 17.08 -4.78 9.10
N GLY A 140 16.06 -4.60 9.90
CA GLY A 140 16.00 -3.63 10.99
C GLY A 140 16.73 -4.08 12.25
N LEU A 141 16.72 -3.23 13.27
CA LEU A 141 17.25 -3.49 14.61
C LEU A 141 16.10 -4.03 15.49
N CYS A 142 15.59 -5.20 15.15
CA CYS A 142 14.53 -5.91 15.87
C CYS A 142 14.61 -7.42 15.57
N ASP A 143 14.05 -8.23 16.46
CA ASP A 143 13.70 -9.60 16.11
C ASP A 143 12.34 -9.60 15.41
N ILE A 144 12.04 -10.62 14.61
CA ILE A 144 10.79 -10.69 13.87
C ILE A 144 10.06 -12.00 14.10
N GLU A 145 8.74 -11.91 14.29
CA GLU A 145 7.81 -13.04 14.31
C GLU A 145 6.67 -12.77 13.33
N ARG A 146 6.44 -13.71 12.43
CA ARG A 146 5.36 -13.63 11.44
C ARG A 146 4.20 -14.51 11.88
N ILE A 147 3.00 -13.92 11.94
CA ILE A 147 1.77 -14.64 12.27
C ILE A 147 1.36 -15.52 11.08
N GLY A 148 0.82 -16.70 11.38
CA GLY A 148 0.26 -17.61 10.39
C GLY A 148 -1.12 -17.20 9.90
N LEU A 149 -1.62 -17.99 8.94
CA LEU A 149 -3.00 -17.95 8.47
C LEU A 149 -3.86 -18.98 9.20
N ASP A 150 -5.13 -18.64 9.45
CA ASP A 150 -6.13 -19.61 9.86
C ASP A 150 -6.64 -20.45 8.65
N GLU A 151 -7.53 -21.40 8.89
CA GLU A 151 -8.13 -22.26 7.87
C GLU A 151 -8.96 -21.51 6.80
N ASN A 152 -9.36 -20.27 7.10
CA ASN A 152 -10.11 -19.40 6.19
C ASN A 152 -9.20 -18.41 5.44
N GLY A 153 -7.89 -18.52 5.61
CA GLY A 153 -6.91 -17.61 5.02
C GLY A 153 -6.87 -16.24 5.69
N LYS A 154 -7.43 -16.08 6.91
CA LYS A 154 -7.33 -14.88 7.74
C LYS A 154 -6.11 -14.94 8.65
N ILE A 155 -5.79 -13.82 9.28
CA ILE A 155 -4.76 -13.76 10.34
C ILE A 155 -5.15 -14.69 11.49
N ASP A 156 -4.25 -15.59 11.86
CA ASP A 156 -4.46 -16.50 13.00
C ASP A 156 -4.33 -15.75 14.33
N ILE A 157 -5.47 -15.37 14.90
CA ILE A 157 -5.56 -14.64 16.17
C ILE A 157 -5.08 -15.50 17.36
N LEU A 158 -5.22 -16.82 17.29
CA LEU A 158 -4.72 -17.70 18.35
C LEU A 158 -3.19 -17.72 18.34
N ASN A 159 -2.58 -17.77 17.18
CA ASN A 159 -1.13 -17.66 17.02
C ASN A 159 -0.62 -16.30 17.53
N LEU A 160 -1.31 -15.19 17.21
CA LEU A 160 -0.97 -13.86 17.74
C LEU A 160 -1.00 -13.87 19.28
N LYS A 161 -2.06 -14.36 19.92
CA LYS A 161 -2.19 -14.45 21.38
C LYS A 161 -1.06 -15.26 22.01
N GLN A 162 -0.65 -16.36 21.39
CA GLN A 162 0.46 -17.20 21.86
C GLN A 162 1.79 -16.44 21.82
N ILE A 163 2.10 -15.78 20.69
CA ILE A 163 3.34 -15.01 20.52
C ILE A 163 3.39 -13.85 21.52
N LEU A 164 2.31 -13.10 21.69
CA LEU A 164 2.22 -12.01 22.67
C LEU A 164 2.47 -12.51 24.10
N LYS A 165 1.85 -13.61 24.49
CA LYS A 165 2.03 -14.21 25.82
C LYS A 165 3.46 -14.67 26.07
N LEU A 166 4.10 -15.33 25.11
CA LEU A 166 5.48 -15.83 25.21
C LEU A 166 6.49 -14.67 25.32
N ASN A 167 6.17 -13.52 24.73
CA ASN A 167 7.04 -12.34 24.66
C ASN A 167 6.59 -11.19 25.56
N SER A 168 5.79 -11.44 26.59
CA SER A 168 5.17 -10.42 27.47
C SER A 168 6.15 -9.49 28.18
N LYS A 169 7.44 -9.84 28.28
CA LYS A 169 8.51 -9.02 28.88
C LYS A 169 9.32 -8.20 27.86
N ARG A 170 9.01 -8.32 26.58
CA ARG A 170 9.72 -7.62 25.50
C ARG A 170 8.96 -6.37 25.08
N LYS A 171 9.69 -5.36 24.59
CA LYS A 171 9.07 -4.26 23.84
C LYS A 171 8.55 -4.86 22.52
N ILE A 172 7.26 -4.68 22.24
CA ILE A 172 6.58 -5.20 21.06
C ILE A 172 6.25 -4.04 20.11
N ILE A 173 6.55 -4.22 18.83
CA ILE A 173 6.12 -3.35 17.74
C ILE A 173 5.39 -4.25 16.73
N ALA A 174 4.07 -4.17 16.67
CA ALA A 174 3.26 -4.94 15.75
C ALA A 174 2.97 -4.09 14.50
N CYS A 175 3.31 -4.60 13.31
CA CYS A 175 3.06 -3.96 12.02
C CYS A 175 2.17 -4.87 11.19
N PHE A 176 0.96 -4.43 10.88
CA PHE A 176 -0.06 -5.25 10.20
C PHE A 176 -0.67 -4.51 9.02
N SER A 177 -0.91 -5.21 7.93
CA SER A 177 -1.68 -4.69 6.80
C SER A 177 -3.17 -4.64 7.11
N ALA A 178 -3.81 -3.51 6.86
CA ALA A 178 -5.24 -3.32 7.05
C ALA A 178 -6.09 -4.15 6.05
N ALA A 179 -5.54 -4.36 4.84
CA ALA A 179 -6.09 -5.26 3.85
C ALA A 179 -4.98 -5.83 2.96
N SER A 180 -5.11 -7.10 2.58
CA SER A 180 -4.18 -7.74 1.64
C SER A 180 -4.22 -7.07 0.28
N ASN A 181 -3.06 -6.68 -0.25
CA ASN A 181 -2.93 -6.16 -1.61
C ASN A 181 -3.00 -7.25 -2.70
N VAL A 182 -3.13 -8.52 -2.30
CA VAL A 182 -3.22 -9.69 -3.19
C VAL A 182 -4.65 -10.21 -3.28
N THR A 183 -5.24 -10.54 -2.14
CA THR A 183 -6.58 -11.17 -2.05
C THR A 183 -7.67 -10.19 -1.61
N GLY A 184 -7.30 -9.01 -1.17
CA GLY A 184 -8.23 -7.98 -0.68
C GLY A 184 -8.77 -8.25 0.73
N ILE A 185 -8.44 -9.38 1.39
CA ILE A 185 -8.95 -9.71 2.72
C ILE A 185 -8.67 -8.56 3.68
N LYS A 186 -9.70 -8.07 4.37
CA LYS A 186 -9.59 -7.07 5.41
C LYS A 186 -9.19 -7.72 6.74
N SER A 187 -8.26 -7.09 7.45
CA SER A 187 -7.84 -7.50 8.79
C SER A 187 -8.78 -6.94 9.85
N ASP A 188 -9.08 -7.73 10.88
CA ASP A 188 -9.72 -7.19 12.08
C ASP A 188 -8.69 -6.43 12.93
N TYR A 189 -8.26 -5.28 12.39
CA TYR A 189 -7.25 -4.45 13.04
C TYR A 189 -7.69 -3.94 14.42
N LYS A 190 -9.02 -3.88 14.70
CA LYS A 190 -9.54 -3.45 16.00
C LYS A 190 -9.30 -4.49 17.08
N GLU A 191 -9.54 -5.77 16.79
CA GLU A 191 -9.21 -6.87 17.71
C GLU A 191 -7.70 -6.98 17.89
N ILE A 192 -6.94 -6.93 16.80
CA ILE A 192 -5.47 -7.01 16.83
C ILE A 192 -4.88 -5.87 17.69
N TYR A 193 -5.35 -4.62 17.49
CA TYR A 193 -4.94 -3.47 18.30
C TYR A 193 -5.16 -3.73 19.79
N ARG A 194 -6.35 -4.19 20.20
CA ARG A 194 -6.66 -4.46 21.62
C ARG A 194 -5.69 -5.47 22.21
N LEU A 195 -5.45 -6.59 21.51
CA LEU A 195 -4.52 -7.63 21.94
C LEU A 195 -3.09 -7.10 22.10
N VAL A 196 -2.62 -6.31 21.15
CA VAL A 196 -1.28 -5.70 21.20
C VAL A 196 -1.17 -4.72 22.37
N LYS A 197 -2.19 -3.88 22.60
CA LYS A 197 -2.21 -2.89 23.70
C LYS A 197 -2.33 -3.54 25.07
N GLU A 198 -3.03 -4.65 25.23
CA GLU A 198 -3.07 -5.44 26.47
C GLU A 198 -1.68 -5.90 26.91
N HIS A 199 -0.74 -6.04 25.97
CA HIS A 199 0.66 -6.41 26.23
C HIS A 199 1.62 -5.20 26.20
N GLY A 200 1.10 -3.96 26.22
CA GLY A 200 1.90 -2.74 26.19
C GLY A 200 2.64 -2.50 24.87
N GLY A 201 2.23 -3.15 23.79
CA GLY A 201 2.83 -3.04 22.46
C GLY A 201 2.44 -1.76 21.74
N ILE A 202 3.20 -1.43 20.69
CA ILE A 202 2.92 -0.38 19.71
C ILE A 202 2.31 -1.06 18.48
N PHE A 203 1.22 -0.52 17.96
CA PHE A 203 0.54 -1.05 16.78
C PHE A 203 0.60 -0.07 15.61
N ALA A 204 1.31 -0.45 14.57
CA ALA A 204 1.40 0.27 13.30
C ALA A 204 0.58 -0.45 12.23
N LEU A 205 -0.23 0.28 11.49
CA LEU A 205 -1.16 -0.26 10.51
C LEU A 205 -0.79 0.22 9.11
N ASP A 206 -0.51 -0.70 8.20
CA ASP A 206 -0.35 -0.39 6.78
C ASP A 206 -1.72 -0.35 6.09
N ALA A 207 -2.24 0.85 5.88
CA ALA A 207 -3.48 1.09 5.17
C ALA A 207 -3.29 1.54 3.71
N ALA A 208 -2.11 1.30 3.13
CA ALA A 208 -1.81 1.71 1.75
C ALA A 208 -2.83 1.18 0.73
N THR A 209 -3.38 -0.01 0.95
CA THR A 209 -4.41 -0.60 0.09
C THR A 209 -5.81 -0.16 0.50
N LEU A 210 -6.13 -0.22 1.80
CA LEU A 210 -7.48 0.04 2.31
C LEU A 210 -7.90 1.51 2.17
N SER A 211 -6.97 2.45 2.42
CA SER A 211 -7.29 3.88 2.49
C SER A 211 -7.76 4.50 1.17
N ALA A 212 -7.61 3.80 0.05
CA ALA A 212 -8.20 4.24 -1.22
C ALA A 212 -9.74 4.12 -1.22
N TYR A 213 -10.30 3.34 -0.32
CA TYR A 213 -11.70 2.95 -0.29
C TYR A 213 -12.43 3.39 0.97
N GLU A 214 -11.80 3.31 2.14
CA GLU A 214 -12.40 3.67 3.42
C GLU A 214 -11.37 4.25 4.40
N ASN A 215 -11.86 4.90 5.47
CA ASN A 215 -11.02 5.35 6.56
C ASN A 215 -10.80 4.25 7.60
N VAL A 216 -9.64 4.34 8.25
CA VAL A 216 -9.32 3.56 9.45
C VAL A 216 -9.67 4.38 10.69
N ASP A 217 -10.29 3.75 11.67
CA ASP A 217 -10.66 4.41 12.93
C ASP A 217 -9.39 4.72 13.77
N CYS A 218 -9.11 6.00 13.98
CA CYS A 218 -7.89 6.47 14.64
C CYS A 218 -7.71 5.98 16.09
N ARG A 219 -8.76 5.48 16.72
CA ARG A 219 -8.70 4.89 18.06
C ARG A 219 -7.96 3.55 18.12
N TYR A 220 -7.72 2.91 16.98
CA TYR A 220 -7.21 1.54 16.89
C TYR A 220 -5.90 1.41 16.10
N PHE A 221 -5.03 2.41 16.21
CA PHE A 221 -3.63 2.34 15.78
C PHE A 221 -2.80 3.39 16.52
N ASP A 222 -1.49 3.18 16.56
CA ASP A 222 -0.53 4.15 17.11
C ASP A 222 0.25 4.82 15.95
N ALA A 223 0.38 4.15 14.81
CA ALA A 223 0.92 4.70 13.56
C ALA A 223 0.15 4.13 12.35
N LEU A 224 0.02 4.93 11.29
CA LEU A 224 -0.69 4.58 10.05
C LEU A 224 0.16 4.95 8.83
N PHE A 225 0.35 3.99 7.92
CA PHE A 225 1.09 4.19 6.68
C PHE A 225 0.13 4.31 5.50
N LEU A 226 0.29 5.36 4.69
CA LEU A 226 -0.63 5.69 3.61
C LEU A 226 0.10 5.92 2.28
N SER A 227 -0.53 5.47 1.20
CA SER A 227 -0.08 5.65 -0.18
C SER A 227 -1.13 6.41 -1.00
N PRO A 228 -1.21 7.75 -0.92
CA PRO A 228 -2.26 8.50 -1.61
C PRO A 228 -2.23 8.35 -3.14
N HIS A 229 -1.11 7.92 -3.73
CA HIS A 229 -1.02 7.62 -5.16
C HIS A 229 -1.90 6.44 -5.60
N LYS A 230 -2.45 5.65 -4.67
CA LYS A 230 -3.43 4.58 -4.97
C LYS A 230 -4.85 5.10 -5.11
N LEU A 231 -5.14 6.32 -4.64
CA LEU A 231 -6.43 6.97 -4.84
C LEU A 231 -6.51 7.53 -6.26
N LEU A 232 -7.74 7.61 -6.79
CA LEU A 232 -8.01 8.35 -8.01
C LEU A 232 -7.59 9.82 -7.84
N GLY A 233 -6.83 10.34 -8.78
CA GLY A 233 -6.25 11.70 -8.75
C GLY A 233 -4.99 11.84 -7.89
N GLY A 234 -4.55 10.77 -7.21
CA GLY A 234 -3.39 10.80 -6.32
C GLY A 234 -2.02 10.59 -6.99
N VAL A 235 -1.97 10.47 -8.30
CA VAL A 235 -0.73 10.20 -9.06
C VAL A 235 0.35 11.25 -8.74
N GLY A 236 1.53 10.79 -8.30
CA GLY A 236 2.64 11.66 -7.94
C GLY A 236 2.54 12.30 -6.55
N SER A 237 1.59 11.88 -5.70
CA SER A 237 1.52 12.30 -4.30
C SER A 237 2.66 11.73 -3.45
N CYS A 238 2.92 12.35 -2.31
CA CYS A 238 3.85 11.83 -1.30
C CYS A 238 3.24 10.68 -0.49
N GLY A 239 4.07 9.95 0.26
CA GLY A 239 3.63 9.09 1.33
C GLY A 239 3.20 9.89 2.56
N LEU A 240 2.34 9.31 3.40
CA LEU A 240 1.91 9.93 4.64
C LEU A 240 2.10 8.97 5.80
N LEU A 241 2.66 9.49 6.89
CA LEU A 241 2.74 8.82 8.19
C LEU A 241 1.87 9.60 9.18
N ALA A 242 0.76 9.01 9.63
CA ALA A 242 0.11 9.48 10.85
C ALA A 242 0.69 8.72 12.03
N ILE A 243 1.09 9.42 13.10
CA ILE A 243 1.76 8.82 14.26
C ILE A 243 1.35 9.53 15.54
N LYS A 244 1.09 8.77 16.62
CA LYS A 244 0.78 9.34 17.93
C LYS A 244 1.92 10.17 18.46
N LYS A 245 1.60 11.35 18.96
CA LYS A 245 2.55 12.32 19.55
C LYS A 245 3.41 11.72 20.64
N GLU A 246 2.85 10.82 21.46
CA GLU A 246 3.55 10.14 22.56
C GLU A 246 4.72 9.25 22.12
N LEU A 247 4.76 8.84 20.83
CA LEU A 247 5.86 8.03 20.29
C LEU A 247 7.02 8.89 19.77
N CYS A 248 6.83 10.19 19.67
CA CYS A 248 7.73 11.13 19.04
C CYS A 248 8.67 11.79 20.05
N LYS A 249 9.82 12.29 19.58
CA LYS A 249 10.82 12.98 20.39
C LYS A 249 11.04 14.38 19.82
N ASP A 250 11.44 15.32 20.68
CA ASP A 250 11.71 16.72 20.30
C ASP A 250 13.05 16.92 19.55
N VAL A 251 13.51 15.89 18.85
CA VAL A 251 14.70 15.92 18.00
C VAL A 251 14.40 15.21 16.68
N PRO A 252 14.88 15.73 15.55
CA PRO A 252 14.60 15.13 14.25
C PRO A 252 15.31 13.79 14.08
N THR A 253 14.72 12.90 13.31
CA THR A 253 15.40 11.67 12.87
C THR A 253 16.54 11.98 11.90
N PHE A 254 16.48 13.11 11.20
CA PHE A 254 17.54 13.62 10.32
C PHE A 254 17.65 15.15 10.45
N ALA A 255 18.73 15.62 11.07
CA ALA A 255 19.02 17.05 11.23
C ALA A 255 19.43 17.66 9.85
N ALA A 256 18.65 18.60 9.35
CA ALA A 256 18.84 19.19 8.03
C ALA A 256 18.41 20.66 7.98
N GLY A 257 18.61 21.32 6.86
CA GLY A 257 17.96 22.62 6.57
C GLY A 257 16.44 22.49 6.67
N GLY A 258 15.76 23.50 7.16
CA GLY A 258 14.31 23.47 7.46
C GLY A 258 13.94 22.91 8.83
N THR A 259 14.76 22.06 9.44
CA THR A 259 14.52 21.53 10.81
C THR A 259 15.09 22.40 11.91
N VAL A 260 15.80 23.48 11.58
CA VAL A 260 16.51 24.35 12.50
C VAL A 260 15.94 25.78 12.48
N LYS A 261 15.75 26.32 13.68
CA LYS A 261 15.37 27.73 13.88
C LYS A 261 16.58 28.66 13.87
N TYR A 262 17.73 28.16 14.32
CA TYR A 262 18.99 28.89 14.39
C TYR A 262 20.18 27.95 14.23
N VAL A 263 21.21 28.42 13.53
CA VAL A 263 22.49 27.71 13.39
C VAL A 263 23.62 28.70 13.51
N SER A 264 24.59 28.43 14.38
CA SER A 264 25.88 29.12 14.49
C SER A 264 27.02 28.22 13.99
N ARG A 265 28.25 28.67 14.15
CA ARG A 265 29.44 27.85 13.80
C ARG A 265 29.63 26.64 14.72
N THR A 266 29.06 26.67 15.91
CA THR A 266 29.29 25.67 16.96
C THR A 266 28.04 25.09 17.58
N SER A 267 26.86 25.65 17.28
CA SER A 267 25.60 25.23 17.90
C SER A 267 24.42 25.45 16.96
N HIS A 268 23.33 24.76 17.23
CA HIS A 268 22.07 24.92 16.51
C HIS A 268 20.88 24.75 17.47
N LEU A 269 19.73 25.25 17.06
CA LEU A 269 18.46 25.09 17.75
C LEU A 269 17.42 24.59 16.74
N PHE A 270 16.75 23.52 17.05
CA PHE A 270 15.69 22.95 16.22
C PHE A 270 14.39 23.75 16.31
N VAL A 271 13.53 23.62 15.29
CA VAL A 271 12.14 24.10 15.34
C VAL A 271 11.34 23.29 16.37
N ASN A 272 10.22 23.84 16.82
CA ASN A 272 9.39 23.17 17.86
C ASN A 272 8.28 22.33 17.25
N GLU A 273 7.86 22.64 16.03
CA GLU A 273 6.77 21.97 15.34
C GLU A 273 7.26 20.61 14.79
N PHE A 274 6.75 19.50 15.34
CA PHE A 274 7.25 18.15 15.06
C PHE A 274 7.13 17.77 13.58
N GLU A 275 6.04 18.11 12.92
CA GLU A 275 5.89 17.82 11.50
C GLU A 275 6.99 18.51 10.67
N HIS A 276 7.32 19.78 10.95
CA HIS A 276 8.43 20.49 10.32
C HIS A 276 9.80 19.90 10.71
N LEU A 277 9.91 19.42 11.95
CA LEU A 277 11.12 18.77 12.43
C LEU A 277 11.46 17.50 11.63
N GLU A 278 10.44 16.76 11.19
CA GLU A 278 10.60 15.52 10.43
C GLU A 278 10.56 15.70 8.89
N GLU A 279 10.26 16.91 8.42
CA GLU A 279 10.20 17.26 7.00
C GLU A 279 11.38 18.16 6.58
N GLY A 280 12.61 17.72 6.83
CA GLY A 280 13.81 18.48 6.51
C GLY A 280 13.96 18.79 5.01
N GLY A 281 14.45 20.00 4.69
CA GLY A 281 14.58 20.50 3.32
C GLY A 281 13.29 21.18 2.82
N THR A 282 13.16 21.33 1.51
CA THR A 282 11.89 21.74 0.89
C THR A 282 10.91 20.58 0.97
N PRO A 283 9.76 20.73 1.67
CA PRO A 283 8.81 19.65 1.82
C PRO A 283 8.13 19.29 0.50
N PRO A 284 7.44 18.15 0.40
CA PRO A 284 6.76 17.71 -0.82
C PRO A 284 5.47 18.52 -1.06
N ILE A 285 5.60 19.81 -1.43
CA ILE A 285 4.52 20.81 -1.47
C ILE A 285 3.36 20.37 -2.37
N ILE A 286 3.63 20.17 -3.65
CA ILE A 286 2.61 19.80 -4.64
C ILE A 286 2.07 18.39 -4.34
N GLN A 287 2.94 17.52 -3.90
CA GLN A 287 2.61 16.12 -3.61
C GLN A 287 1.63 16.00 -2.44
N LEU A 288 1.79 16.82 -1.37
CA LEU A 288 0.86 16.85 -0.24
C LEU A 288 -0.48 17.47 -0.63
N ILE A 289 -0.46 18.60 -1.37
CA ILE A 289 -1.68 19.23 -1.88
C ILE A 289 -2.47 18.25 -2.77
N ARG A 290 -1.78 17.51 -3.63
CA ARG A 290 -2.40 16.47 -4.46
C ARG A 290 -2.99 15.34 -3.63
N ALA A 291 -2.28 14.88 -2.60
CA ALA A 291 -2.80 13.89 -1.66
C ALA A 291 -4.10 14.37 -1.01
N ASN A 292 -4.13 15.63 -0.55
CA ASN A 292 -5.33 16.24 0.02
C ASN A 292 -6.50 16.24 -0.97
N LEU A 293 -6.28 16.68 -2.21
CA LEU A 293 -7.32 16.71 -3.24
C LEU A 293 -7.85 15.31 -3.58
N ALA A 294 -6.99 14.29 -3.60
CA ALA A 294 -7.41 12.90 -3.84
C ALA A 294 -8.27 12.33 -2.70
N TYR A 295 -7.88 12.56 -1.44
CA TYR A 295 -8.70 12.15 -0.28
C TYR A 295 -10.02 12.92 -0.21
N LYS A 296 -10.01 14.21 -0.56
CA LYS A 296 -11.23 15.03 -0.65
C LYS A 296 -12.20 14.46 -1.69
N LEU A 297 -11.71 14.16 -2.89
CA LEU A 297 -12.54 13.51 -3.93
C LEU A 297 -13.15 12.20 -3.43
N ARG A 298 -12.35 11.32 -2.81
CA ARG A 298 -12.85 10.05 -2.24
C ARG A 298 -13.97 10.30 -1.22
N ASN A 299 -13.77 11.22 -0.27
CA ASN A 299 -14.74 11.51 0.77
C ASN A 299 -15.99 12.19 0.20
N GLU A 300 -15.88 13.02 -0.84
CA GLU A 300 -17.01 13.64 -1.54
C GLU A 300 -17.84 12.64 -2.33
N ILE A 301 -17.24 11.60 -2.89
CA ILE A 301 -17.96 10.46 -3.51
C ILE A 301 -18.74 9.71 -2.42
N GLY A 302 -18.15 9.51 -1.26
CA GLY A 302 -18.75 8.89 -0.10
C GLY A 302 -18.48 7.38 -0.01
N PHE A 303 -18.17 6.93 1.20
CA PHE A 303 -17.76 5.54 1.48
C PHE A 303 -18.84 4.52 1.13
N GLU A 304 -20.09 4.79 1.47
CA GLU A 304 -21.23 3.89 1.17
C GLU A 304 -21.43 3.71 -0.35
N VAL A 305 -21.22 4.79 -1.13
CA VAL A 305 -21.33 4.74 -2.59
C VAL A 305 -20.19 3.91 -3.19
N ILE A 306 -18.96 4.11 -2.69
CA ILE A 306 -17.79 3.35 -3.09
C ILE A 306 -17.99 1.86 -2.76
N GLU A 307 -18.29 1.54 -1.52
CA GLU A 307 -18.48 0.16 -1.03
C GLU A 307 -19.56 -0.58 -1.82
N LYS A 308 -20.71 0.06 -2.03
CA LYS A 308 -21.82 -0.52 -2.80
C LYS A 308 -21.40 -0.84 -4.24
N ALA A 309 -20.75 0.11 -4.92
CA ALA A 309 -20.33 -0.08 -6.31
C ALA A 309 -19.31 -1.21 -6.42
N GLU A 310 -18.34 -1.25 -5.52
CA GLU A 310 -17.29 -2.29 -5.50
C GLU A 310 -17.83 -3.66 -5.14
N TYR A 311 -18.78 -3.73 -4.20
CA TYR A 311 -19.45 -4.98 -3.86
C TYR A 311 -20.23 -5.55 -5.05
N GLU A 312 -21.02 -4.72 -5.75
CA GLU A 312 -21.81 -5.14 -6.90
C GLU A 312 -20.92 -5.62 -8.05
N LEU A 313 -19.89 -4.83 -8.40
CA LEU A 313 -18.98 -5.15 -9.50
C LEU A 313 -18.05 -6.33 -9.18
N GLY A 314 -17.53 -6.38 -7.94
CA GLY A 314 -16.70 -7.47 -7.47
C GLY A 314 -17.45 -8.79 -7.39
N SER A 315 -18.73 -8.77 -6.95
CA SER A 315 -19.60 -9.96 -6.92
C SER A 315 -19.86 -10.47 -8.34
N LEU A 316 -20.17 -9.58 -9.27
CA LEU A 316 -20.35 -9.93 -10.69
C LEU A 316 -19.10 -10.63 -11.25
N PHE A 317 -17.93 -10.05 -11.05
CA PHE A 317 -16.68 -10.63 -11.52
C PHE A 317 -16.39 -11.98 -10.86
N CYS A 318 -16.62 -12.11 -9.55
CA CYS A 318 -16.42 -13.36 -8.83
C CYS A 318 -17.33 -14.49 -9.34
N GLU A 319 -18.59 -14.19 -9.67
CA GLU A 319 -19.53 -15.17 -10.24
C GLU A 319 -19.11 -15.61 -11.62
N GLU A 320 -18.74 -14.68 -12.47
CA GLU A 320 -18.28 -14.98 -13.82
C GLU A 320 -16.98 -15.79 -13.81
N LEU A 321 -16.06 -15.48 -12.91
CA LEU A 321 -14.78 -16.19 -12.81
C LEU A 321 -14.94 -17.65 -12.36
N LYS A 322 -15.96 -17.94 -11.51
CA LYS A 322 -16.27 -19.32 -11.08
C LYS A 322 -16.72 -20.23 -12.22
N ASN A 323 -17.24 -19.64 -13.31
CA ASN A 323 -17.73 -20.37 -14.47
C ASN A 323 -16.63 -20.66 -15.52
N ILE A 324 -15.37 -20.45 -15.16
CA ILE A 324 -14.21 -20.70 -16.04
C ILE A 324 -13.36 -21.79 -15.39
N ASP A 325 -13.44 -23.00 -15.91
CA ASP A 325 -12.81 -24.20 -15.31
C ASP A 325 -11.28 -24.13 -15.25
N GLU A 326 -10.66 -23.33 -16.12
CA GLU A 326 -9.21 -23.16 -16.20
C GLU A 326 -8.66 -22.22 -15.11
N VAL A 327 -9.53 -21.47 -14.42
CA VAL A 327 -9.12 -20.49 -13.43
C VAL A 327 -8.81 -21.17 -12.08
N ILE A 328 -7.61 -20.94 -11.59
CA ILE A 328 -7.18 -21.26 -10.22
C ILE A 328 -7.31 -19.98 -9.40
N ASN A 329 -8.36 -19.87 -8.61
CA ASN A 329 -8.65 -18.68 -7.82
C ASN A 329 -8.05 -18.81 -6.41
N TYR A 330 -7.22 -17.85 -6.00
CA TYR A 330 -6.57 -17.80 -4.69
C TYR A 330 -7.34 -16.99 -3.65
N CYS A 331 -8.46 -16.36 -4.04
CA CYS A 331 -9.23 -15.55 -3.12
C CYS A 331 -10.16 -16.42 -2.25
N PRO A 332 -10.07 -16.32 -0.90
CA PRO A 332 -10.94 -17.02 0.00
C PRO A 332 -12.42 -16.66 -0.21
N LYS A 333 -13.29 -17.63 0.08
CA LYS A 333 -14.74 -17.45 0.03
C LYS A 333 -15.24 -17.02 1.41
N ASN A 334 -16.35 -16.27 1.42
CA ASN A 334 -17.08 -15.90 2.65
C ASN A 334 -16.25 -15.10 3.67
N VAL A 335 -15.34 -14.26 3.19
CA VAL A 335 -14.57 -13.33 4.01
C VAL A 335 -14.81 -11.89 3.53
N GLU A 336 -14.79 -10.94 4.46
CA GLU A 336 -14.84 -9.52 4.12
C GLU A 336 -13.57 -9.10 3.40
N ARG A 337 -13.72 -8.51 2.21
CA ARG A 337 -12.58 -8.19 1.36
C ARG A 337 -12.87 -7.05 0.39
N LEU A 338 -11.82 -6.37 -0.03
CA LEU A 338 -11.85 -5.48 -1.18
C LEU A 338 -11.96 -6.30 -2.49
N PRO A 339 -12.47 -5.71 -3.58
CA PRO A 339 -12.63 -6.39 -4.86
C PRO A 339 -11.30 -6.54 -5.62
N ILE A 340 -10.31 -7.15 -4.95
CA ILE A 340 -8.98 -7.49 -5.48
C ILE A 340 -8.93 -9.00 -5.68
N PHE A 341 -8.59 -9.44 -6.87
CA PHE A 341 -8.63 -10.85 -7.27
C PHE A 341 -7.27 -11.31 -7.75
N ALA A 342 -6.73 -12.35 -7.10
CA ALA A 342 -5.54 -13.05 -7.52
C ALA A 342 -5.91 -14.43 -8.05
N PHE A 343 -5.50 -14.75 -9.25
CA PHE A 343 -5.78 -16.05 -9.88
C PHE A 343 -4.70 -16.43 -10.89
N ASN A 344 -4.62 -17.69 -11.23
CA ASN A 344 -3.83 -18.20 -12.34
C ASN A 344 -4.72 -18.94 -13.33
N ILE A 345 -4.21 -19.11 -14.54
CA ILE A 345 -4.80 -20.00 -15.54
C ILE A 345 -3.98 -21.28 -15.56
N LYS A 346 -4.65 -22.41 -15.54
CA LYS A 346 -4.00 -23.72 -15.57
C LYS A 346 -3.05 -23.82 -16.75
N ASP A 347 -1.83 -24.23 -16.48
CA ASP A 347 -0.75 -24.46 -17.46
C ASP A 347 -0.33 -23.20 -18.26
N VAL A 348 -0.66 -21.98 -17.79
CA VAL A 348 -0.27 -20.71 -18.43
C VAL A 348 0.51 -19.86 -17.44
N SER A 349 1.63 -19.29 -17.88
CA SER A 349 2.40 -18.32 -17.09
C SER A 349 1.54 -17.09 -16.80
N PRO A 350 1.45 -16.60 -15.54
CA PRO A 350 0.72 -15.38 -15.23
C PRO A 350 1.27 -14.16 -15.99
N TYR A 351 2.57 -14.13 -16.27
CA TYR A 351 3.19 -13.04 -17.03
C TYR A 351 2.73 -13.02 -18.49
N ASP A 352 2.73 -14.19 -19.14
CA ASP A 352 2.31 -14.31 -20.55
C ASP A 352 0.80 -14.04 -20.67
N PHE A 353 0.02 -14.49 -19.69
CA PHE A 353 -1.42 -14.24 -19.67
C PHE A 353 -1.75 -12.76 -19.52
N ALA A 354 -1.09 -12.06 -18.58
CA ALA A 354 -1.27 -10.61 -18.41
C ALA A 354 -0.78 -9.83 -19.63
N ALA A 355 0.31 -10.26 -20.28
CA ALA A 355 0.78 -9.68 -21.53
C ALA A 355 -0.24 -9.85 -22.66
N SER A 356 -0.87 -11.03 -22.79
CA SER A 356 -1.93 -11.27 -23.77
C SER A 356 -3.17 -10.41 -23.53
N LEU A 357 -3.61 -10.27 -22.28
CA LEU A 357 -4.71 -9.36 -21.90
C LEU A 357 -4.41 -7.93 -22.31
N SER A 358 -3.19 -7.46 -22.06
CA SER A 358 -2.77 -6.09 -22.41
C SER A 358 -2.67 -5.88 -23.92
N ASN A 359 -1.98 -6.78 -24.64
CA ASN A 359 -1.65 -6.58 -26.05
C ASN A 359 -2.84 -6.81 -26.97
N ASP A 360 -3.67 -7.81 -26.68
CA ASP A 360 -4.77 -8.20 -27.55
C ASP A 360 -6.08 -7.45 -27.21
N PHE A 361 -6.26 -7.02 -25.95
CA PHE A 361 -7.53 -6.46 -25.46
C PHE A 361 -7.40 -5.10 -24.77
N GLY A 362 -6.19 -4.54 -24.61
CA GLY A 362 -5.98 -3.29 -23.87
C GLY A 362 -6.25 -3.38 -22.38
N VAL A 363 -6.45 -4.59 -21.84
CA VAL A 363 -6.76 -4.84 -20.43
C VAL A 363 -5.49 -4.83 -19.60
N GLN A 364 -5.32 -3.80 -18.75
CA GLN A 364 -4.15 -3.62 -17.92
C GLN A 364 -4.37 -4.28 -16.55
N THR A 365 -3.63 -5.36 -16.32
CA THR A 365 -3.57 -6.10 -15.04
C THR A 365 -2.14 -6.19 -14.58
N ARG A 366 -1.92 -6.77 -13.42
CA ARG A 366 -0.58 -7.02 -12.89
C ARG A 366 -0.30 -8.52 -12.84
N ALA A 367 0.95 -8.91 -13.17
CA ALA A 367 1.44 -10.27 -12.96
C ALA A 367 2.64 -10.27 -12.00
N GLY A 368 2.76 -11.30 -11.19
CA GLY A 368 3.87 -11.50 -10.25
C GLY A 368 3.40 -11.67 -8.81
N CYS A 369 4.33 -11.48 -7.86
CA CYS A 369 4.03 -11.63 -6.41
C CYS A 369 3.49 -10.37 -5.74
N ASP A 370 3.32 -9.26 -6.47
CA ASP A 370 2.75 -7.99 -5.99
C ASP A 370 3.42 -7.43 -4.71
N CYS A 371 4.73 -7.64 -4.56
CA CYS A 371 5.50 -7.31 -3.37
C CYS A 371 4.99 -8.00 -2.09
N ALA A 372 4.41 -9.20 -2.20
CA ALA A 372 3.93 -10.06 -1.12
C ALA A 372 4.45 -11.49 -1.28
N GLY A 373 5.76 -11.64 -1.50
CA GLY A 373 6.41 -12.93 -1.76
C GLY A 373 6.13 -13.98 -0.69
N PRO A 374 6.33 -13.71 0.62
CA PRO A 374 6.03 -14.67 1.67
C PRO A 374 4.57 -15.14 1.70
N TYR A 375 3.62 -14.20 1.49
CA TYR A 375 2.22 -14.57 1.35
C TYR A 375 1.96 -15.42 0.10
N GLY A 376 2.71 -15.18 -0.96
CA GLY A 376 2.68 -16.02 -2.16
C GLY A 376 3.15 -17.45 -1.89
N HIS A 377 4.16 -17.65 -1.03
CA HIS A 377 4.58 -18.99 -0.59
C HIS A 377 3.44 -19.72 0.15
N ASP A 378 2.70 -19.00 1.02
CA ASP A 378 1.53 -19.55 1.70
C ASP A 378 0.42 -19.93 0.70
N LEU A 379 0.05 -19.02 -0.21
CA LEU A 379 -1.04 -19.22 -1.17
C LEU A 379 -0.75 -20.33 -2.19
N LEU A 380 0.50 -20.49 -2.60
CA LEU A 380 0.92 -21.47 -3.61
C LEU A 380 1.50 -22.74 -2.97
N HIS A 381 1.49 -22.84 -1.64
CA HIS A 381 2.06 -23.95 -0.87
C HIS A 381 3.53 -24.25 -1.25
N LEU A 382 4.32 -23.19 -1.50
CA LEU A 382 5.72 -23.32 -1.86
C LEU A 382 6.58 -23.55 -0.61
N LYS A 383 7.60 -24.42 -0.75
CA LYS A 383 8.60 -24.61 0.30
C LYS A 383 9.64 -23.49 0.24
N ASP A 384 10.11 -23.07 1.40
CA ASP A 384 11.27 -22.16 1.52
C ASP A 384 12.55 -22.92 1.18
N ASN A 385 12.87 -23.00 -0.11
CA ASN A 385 14.11 -23.59 -0.59
C ASN A 385 15.16 -22.50 -0.80
N ALA A 386 16.45 -22.87 -0.60
CA ALA A 386 17.58 -21.98 -0.93
C ALA A 386 17.72 -21.71 -2.44
N VAL A 387 16.95 -22.38 -3.28
CA VAL A 387 16.93 -22.24 -4.74
C VAL A 387 15.86 -21.23 -5.11
N PHE A 388 16.28 -20.05 -5.60
CA PHE A 388 15.39 -18.94 -5.96
C PHE A 388 14.77 -19.06 -7.36
N ASP A 389 14.64 -20.28 -7.90
CA ASP A 389 14.25 -20.51 -9.29
C ASP A 389 12.73 -20.37 -9.53
N VAL A 390 11.91 -20.61 -8.51
CA VAL A 390 10.46 -20.49 -8.61
C VAL A 390 9.99 -19.27 -7.81
N LYS A 391 9.58 -18.21 -8.53
CA LYS A 391 8.97 -17.03 -7.91
C LYS A 391 7.46 -17.27 -7.81
N PRO A 392 6.84 -16.99 -6.63
CA PRO A 392 5.37 -16.97 -6.55
C PRO A 392 4.84 -15.90 -7.50
N GLY A 393 3.73 -16.20 -8.17
CA GLY A 393 3.13 -15.24 -9.09
C GLY A 393 1.71 -15.61 -9.47
N TRP A 394 0.92 -14.61 -9.71
CA TRP A 394 -0.47 -14.67 -10.15
C TRP A 394 -0.79 -13.50 -11.05
N VAL A 395 -1.93 -13.55 -11.71
CA VAL A 395 -2.56 -12.37 -12.32
C VAL A 395 -3.43 -11.72 -11.27
N ARG A 396 -3.25 -10.42 -11.04
CA ARG A 396 -4.09 -9.62 -10.14
C ARG A 396 -4.97 -8.66 -10.91
N VAL A 397 -6.26 -8.69 -10.60
CA VAL A 397 -7.28 -7.77 -11.08
C VAL A 397 -7.83 -6.97 -9.91
N SER A 398 -7.87 -5.65 -10.03
CA SER A 398 -8.47 -4.74 -9.06
C SER A 398 -9.71 -4.11 -9.67
N ILE A 399 -10.89 -4.45 -9.14
CA ILE A 399 -12.14 -3.80 -9.51
C ILE A 399 -12.23 -2.48 -8.74
N HIS A 400 -12.64 -1.42 -9.41
CA HIS A 400 -12.72 -0.08 -8.83
C HIS A 400 -14.14 0.45 -9.01
N TYR A 401 -14.60 1.29 -8.10
CA TYR A 401 -15.95 1.88 -8.13
C TYR A 401 -16.25 2.67 -9.42
N THR A 402 -15.25 3.07 -10.17
CA THR A 402 -15.43 3.76 -11.46
C THR A 402 -15.63 2.83 -12.65
N HIS A 403 -15.47 1.53 -12.51
CA HIS A 403 -15.82 0.58 -13.56
C HIS A 403 -17.32 0.48 -13.78
N THR A 404 -17.71 -0.04 -14.93
CA THR A 404 -19.10 -0.38 -15.27
C THR A 404 -19.29 -1.90 -15.29
N LYS A 405 -20.54 -2.35 -15.32
CA LYS A 405 -20.84 -3.77 -15.56
C LYS A 405 -20.37 -4.22 -16.95
N GLU A 406 -20.36 -3.33 -17.91
CA GLU A 406 -19.85 -3.53 -19.27
C GLU A 406 -18.33 -3.76 -19.25
N ASP A 407 -17.58 -3.00 -18.45
CA ASP A 407 -16.13 -3.20 -18.28
C ASP A 407 -15.84 -4.58 -17.68
N ILE A 408 -16.63 -5.02 -16.68
CA ILE A 408 -16.49 -6.36 -16.08
C ILE A 408 -16.78 -7.46 -17.11
N LYS A 409 -17.84 -7.33 -17.91
CA LYS A 409 -18.15 -8.27 -18.98
C LYS A 409 -17.06 -8.31 -20.04
N TYR A 410 -16.51 -7.14 -20.40
CA TYR A 410 -15.40 -7.05 -21.35
C TYR A 410 -14.17 -7.78 -20.81
N LEU A 411 -13.78 -7.53 -19.54
CA LEU A 411 -12.69 -8.22 -18.88
C LEU A 411 -12.86 -9.74 -18.90
N VAL A 412 -14.05 -10.24 -18.55
CA VAL A 412 -14.34 -11.69 -18.55
C VAL A 412 -14.24 -12.29 -19.96
N ASN A 413 -14.73 -11.59 -20.96
CA ASN A 413 -14.62 -12.02 -22.35
C ASN A 413 -13.17 -12.03 -22.84
N ALA A 414 -12.37 -11.05 -22.46
CA ALA A 414 -10.93 -11.00 -22.73
C ALA A 414 -10.22 -12.19 -22.09
N ILE A 415 -10.52 -12.50 -20.79
CA ILE A 415 -9.98 -13.67 -20.10
C ILE A 415 -10.31 -14.97 -20.86
N LYS A 416 -11.58 -15.19 -21.20
CA LYS A 416 -12.03 -16.39 -21.97
C LYS A 416 -11.33 -16.50 -23.33
N SER A 417 -11.18 -15.38 -24.04
CA SER A 417 -10.51 -15.32 -25.35
C SER A 417 -9.01 -15.60 -25.24
N CYS A 418 -8.32 -15.05 -24.26
CA CYS A 418 -6.91 -15.36 -23.99
C CYS A 418 -6.71 -16.84 -23.66
N ILE A 419 -7.57 -17.43 -22.81
CA ILE A 419 -7.51 -18.87 -22.48
C ILE A 419 -7.64 -19.71 -23.77
N LYS A 420 -8.61 -19.39 -24.62
CA LYS A 420 -8.80 -20.09 -25.89
C LYS A 420 -7.56 -20.02 -26.78
N LYS A 421 -7.00 -18.81 -26.96
CA LYS A 421 -5.77 -18.58 -27.73
C LYS A 421 -4.60 -19.42 -27.23
N HIS A 422 -4.36 -19.41 -25.92
CA HIS A 422 -3.26 -20.20 -25.31
C HIS A 422 -3.45 -21.71 -25.51
N LYS A 423 -4.69 -22.21 -25.44
CA LYS A 423 -4.99 -23.63 -25.72
C LYS A 423 -4.72 -24.02 -27.15
N GLU A 424 -5.05 -23.16 -28.12
CA GLU A 424 -4.81 -23.38 -29.56
C GLU A 424 -3.30 -23.43 -29.84
N THR A 425 -2.53 -22.47 -29.34
CA THR A 425 -1.05 -22.44 -29.49
C THR A 425 -0.38 -23.66 -28.85
N TRP A 426 -0.82 -24.10 -27.66
CA TRP A 426 -0.32 -25.31 -27.00
C TRP A 426 -0.67 -26.59 -27.75
N GLY A 427 -1.86 -26.64 -28.37
CA GLY A 427 -2.27 -27.72 -29.24
C GLY A 427 -1.36 -27.86 -30.47
N GLU A 428 -1.00 -26.74 -31.09
CA GLU A 428 -0.08 -26.67 -32.22
C GLU A 428 1.36 -27.05 -31.83
N GLU A 429 1.89 -26.56 -30.69
CA GLU A 429 3.20 -26.95 -30.18
C GLU A 429 3.26 -28.45 -29.85
N LYS A 430 2.28 -29.01 -29.14
CA LYS A 430 2.18 -30.46 -28.90
C LYS A 430 2.06 -31.27 -30.20
N ALA A 431 1.29 -30.80 -31.17
CA ALA A 431 1.18 -31.45 -32.45
C ALA A 431 2.51 -31.39 -33.23
N MET A 432 3.22 -30.26 -33.16
CA MET A 432 4.55 -30.10 -33.77
C MET A 432 5.60 -31.00 -33.07
N TYR A 433 5.64 -31.06 -31.71
CA TYR A 433 6.50 -32.00 -30.99
C TYR A 433 6.19 -33.46 -31.27
N SER A 434 4.90 -33.82 -31.47
CA SER A 434 4.51 -35.18 -31.83
C SER A 434 4.85 -35.53 -33.30
N MET A 435 4.93 -34.53 -34.19
CA MET A 435 5.31 -34.73 -35.59
C MET A 435 6.85 -34.84 -35.77
N PHE A 436 7.63 -34.23 -34.93
CA PHE A 436 9.11 -34.23 -34.99
C PHE A 436 9.77 -35.27 -34.10
N GLY A 437 9.00 -36.18 -33.48
CA GLY A 437 9.39 -37.37 -32.75
C GLY A 437 10.83 -37.45 -32.24
N ASP A 438 11.00 -37.58 -30.93
CA ASP A 438 12.20 -38.12 -30.21
C ASP A 438 13.57 -37.97 -30.88
N LYS A 439 13.98 -36.71 -31.18
CA LYS A 439 15.36 -36.41 -31.51
C LYS A 439 15.75 -35.06 -30.93
N PHE A 440 15.96 -35.06 -29.61
CA PHE A 440 16.96 -34.18 -28.96
C PHE A 440 17.20 -34.69 -27.54
#